data_0f4e0fde6421a98892b42d224697b654
#
_entry.id   0f4e0fde6421a98892b42d224697b654
#
_cell.length_a   1.000
_cell.length_b   1.000
_cell.length_c   1.000
_cell.angle_alpha   90.00
_cell.angle_beta   90.00
_cell.angle_gamma   90.00
#
_symmetry.space_group_name_H-M   'P 1'
#
loop_
_entity.id
_entity.type
_entity.pdbx_description
1 polymer ?
#
loop_
_entity_poly.entity_id
_entity_poly.type
_entity_poly.pdbx_seq_one_letter_code
_entity_poly.pdbx_strand_id
1 'polypeptide(L)'
;MIMPLADFRSPRLFVDADLAAGMSVALDRNQSNYLGNVLRLSAGETILVFNGRDGEWQAAISGRKRPDRLEAVAQTRPQDHLADLTYVFAPLKHARLDYMVQKAVEIGASQLQPVLTRFTQVARVNNERMRANVIEAAEQCGILSIAAVAEPAPLERWLGQREGRRLLIFCDEAAETANPVAALQDGLAASQGIDVLIGPEGGFAEDERALLLRQPRTLRLSLGPRILRADTAAVAALALVQAILGDWTGPRPA
;
A
#
# COMPACT_ATOMS: atom_id res chain seq x y z
N MET A 1 -29.78 -1.23 -4.77
CA MET A 1 -29.16 -2.37 -5.45
C MET A 1 -27.90 -2.67 -4.65
N ILE A 2 -27.84 -3.81 -3.96
CA ILE A 2 -26.65 -4.20 -3.17
C ILE A 2 -25.61 -4.63 -4.22
N MET A 3 -24.53 -3.87 -4.33
CA MET A 3 -23.41 -4.29 -5.18
C MET A 3 -22.86 -5.62 -4.64
N PRO A 4 -22.56 -6.59 -5.50
CA PRO A 4 -22.04 -7.86 -5.06
C PRO A 4 -20.70 -7.62 -4.32
N LEU A 5 -20.55 -8.29 -3.17
CA LEU A 5 -19.24 -8.41 -2.50
C LEU A 5 -18.19 -8.79 -3.55
N ALA A 6 -17.01 -8.17 -3.46
CA ALA A 6 -15.91 -8.49 -4.37
C ALA A 6 -15.76 -10.02 -4.51
N ASP A 7 -15.70 -10.50 -5.74
CA ASP A 7 -15.47 -11.93 -6.00
C ASP A 7 -13.99 -12.25 -5.69
N PHE A 8 -13.74 -12.79 -4.51
CA PHE A 8 -12.40 -13.22 -4.07
C PHE A 8 -11.97 -14.59 -4.63
N ARG A 9 -12.82 -15.26 -5.41
CA ARG A 9 -12.50 -16.58 -5.99
C ARG A 9 -11.92 -16.47 -7.38
N SER A 10 -12.34 -15.47 -8.15
CA SER A 10 -11.82 -15.23 -9.49
C SER A 10 -10.42 -14.62 -9.43
N PRO A 11 -9.47 -15.13 -10.22
CA PRO A 11 -8.14 -14.54 -10.31
C PRO A 11 -8.22 -13.12 -10.85
N ARG A 12 -7.36 -12.23 -10.31
CA ARG A 12 -7.20 -10.85 -10.73
C ARG A 12 -5.87 -10.64 -11.39
N LEU A 13 -5.85 -9.77 -12.37
CA LEU A 13 -4.64 -9.38 -13.07
C LEU A 13 -4.61 -7.86 -13.26
N PHE A 14 -3.53 -7.24 -12.84
CA PHE A 14 -3.24 -5.85 -13.18
C PHE A 14 -2.80 -5.76 -14.65
N VAL A 15 -3.34 -4.78 -15.37
CA VAL A 15 -2.98 -4.48 -16.75
C VAL A 15 -2.68 -2.98 -16.90
N ASP A 16 -1.59 -2.64 -17.58
CA ASP A 16 -1.24 -1.25 -17.83
C ASP A 16 -1.82 -0.79 -19.20
N ALA A 17 -3.13 -0.87 -19.32
CA ALA A 17 -3.88 -0.47 -20.49
C ALA A 17 -5.23 0.12 -20.08
N ASP A 18 -5.85 0.92 -20.92
CA ASP A 18 -7.18 1.46 -20.69
C ASP A 18 -8.22 0.33 -20.72
N LEU A 19 -9.21 0.43 -19.85
CA LEU A 19 -10.29 -0.55 -19.72
C LEU A 19 -11.64 0.10 -19.99
N ALA A 20 -12.31 -0.42 -21.03
CA ALA A 20 -13.70 -0.11 -21.38
C ALA A 20 -14.31 -1.32 -22.09
N ALA A 21 -15.64 -1.41 -22.14
CA ALA A 21 -16.33 -2.52 -22.81
C ALA A 21 -15.86 -2.70 -24.26
N GLY A 22 -15.47 -3.91 -24.62
CA GLY A 22 -14.95 -4.27 -25.93
C GLY A 22 -13.47 -3.93 -26.16
N MET A 23 -12.80 -3.32 -25.18
CA MET A 23 -11.36 -3.04 -25.28
C MET A 23 -10.55 -4.32 -25.20
N SER A 24 -9.55 -4.40 -26.06
CA SER A 24 -8.64 -5.56 -26.17
C SER A 24 -7.27 -5.21 -25.62
N VAL A 25 -6.84 -5.95 -24.62
CA VAL A 25 -5.54 -5.78 -23.93
C VAL A 25 -4.60 -6.91 -24.33
N ALA A 26 -3.45 -6.58 -24.90
CA ALA A 26 -2.40 -7.56 -25.19
C ALA A 26 -1.70 -7.97 -23.89
N LEU A 27 -1.47 -9.26 -23.71
CA LEU A 27 -0.74 -9.81 -22.58
C LEU A 27 0.78 -9.82 -22.88
N ASP A 28 1.56 -9.43 -21.88
CA ASP A 28 2.99 -9.65 -21.93
C ASP A 28 3.34 -11.14 -21.71
N ARG A 29 4.63 -11.46 -21.84
CA ARG A 29 5.10 -12.85 -21.70
C ARG A 29 4.84 -13.43 -20.30
N ASN A 30 4.98 -12.62 -19.26
CA ASN A 30 4.81 -13.06 -17.87
C ASN A 30 3.33 -13.28 -17.56
N GLN A 31 2.47 -12.35 -17.98
CA GLN A 31 1.02 -12.45 -17.85
C GLN A 31 0.47 -13.67 -18.61
N SER A 32 0.91 -13.85 -19.86
CA SER A 32 0.56 -15.02 -20.67
C SER A 32 0.98 -16.35 -20.02
N ASN A 33 2.21 -16.40 -19.47
CA ASN A 33 2.70 -17.55 -18.73
C ASN A 33 1.91 -17.80 -17.43
N TYR A 34 1.61 -16.75 -16.69
CA TYR A 34 0.85 -16.83 -15.46
C TYR A 34 -0.56 -17.40 -15.70
N LEU A 35 -1.29 -16.83 -16.67
CA LEU A 35 -2.63 -17.33 -17.00
C LEU A 35 -2.62 -18.76 -17.55
N GLY A 36 -1.75 -19.05 -18.50
CA GLY A 36 -1.76 -20.34 -19.21
C GLY A 36 -1.08 -21.49 -18.45
N ASN A 37 0.05 -21.23 -17.79
CA ASN A 37 0.85 -22.31 -17.17
C ASN A 37 0.63 -22.41 -15.66
N VAL A 38 0.46 -21.28 -14.95
CA VAL A 38 0.27 -21.29 -13.50
C VAL A 38 -1.20 -21.51 -13.17
N LEU A 39 -2.09 -20.67 -13.70
CA LEU A 39 -3.54 -20.78 -13.47
C LEU A 39 -4.22 -21.80 -14.39
N ARG A 40 -3.55 -22.21 -15.47
CA ARG A 40 -4.03 -23.20 -16.47
C ARG A 40 -5.34 -22.81 -17.14
N LEU A 41 -5.52 -21.49 -17.33
CA LEU A 41 -6.66 -20.94 -18.00
C LEU A 41 -6.49 -20.96 -19.52
N SER A 42 -7.61 -21.12 -20.23
CA SER A 42 -7.70 -21.29 -21.67
C SER A 42 -8.54 -20.19 -22.31
N ALA A 43 -8.48 -20.10 -23.63
CA ALA A 43 -9.36 -19.19 -24.39
C ALA A 43 -10.85 -19.49 -24.12
N GLY A 44 -11.62 -18.46 -23.93
CA GLY A 44 -13.05 -18.53 -23.58
C GLY A 44 -13.33 -18.45 -22.06
N GLU A 45 -12.35 -18.69 -21.20
CA GLU A 45 -12.49 -18.46 -19.76
C GLU A 45 -12.35 -16.97 -19.44
N THR A 46 -12.81 -16.58 -18.26
CA THR A 46 -12.80 -15.18 -17.83
C THR A 46 -11.99 -14.99 -16.55
N ILE A 47 -11.39 -13.82 -16.43
CA ILE A 47 -10.71 -13.33 -15.23
C ILE A 47 -11.19 -11.92 -14.90
N LEU A 48 -10.81 -11.41 -13.73
CA LEU A 48 -10.97 -10.01 -13.37
C LEU A 48 -9.69 -9.24 -13.73
N VAL A 49 -9.85 -8.05 -14.29
CA VAL A 49 -8.72 -7.16 -14.61
C VAL A 49 -8.98 -5.77 -14.06
N PHE A 50 -7.91 -5.06 -13.72
CA PHE A 50 -7.95 -3.67 -13.27
C PHE A 50 -6.65 -2.96 -13.63
N ASN A 51 -6.65 -1.61 -13.61
CA ASN A 51 -5.51 -0.81 -14.02
C ASN A 51 -5.20 0.36 -13.06
N GLY A 52 -5.89 0.46 -11.92
CA GLY A 52 -5.72 1.53 -10.94
C GLY A 52 -6.53 2.80 -11.21
N ARG A 53 -7.34 2.85 -12.29
CA ARG A 53 -8.12 4.05 -12.67
C ARG A 53 -9.51 3.81 -13.23
N ASP A 54 -9.72 2.68 -13.93
CA ASP A 54 -10.96 2.42 -14.68
C ASP A 54 -11.89 1.41 -13.96
N GLY A 55 -11.57 1.05 -12.71
CA GLY A 55 -12.30 0.04 -11.94
C GLY A 55 -11.91 -1.39 -12.30
N GLU A 56 -12.73 -2.35 -11.87
CA GLU A 56 -12.55 -3.78 -12.13
C GLU A 56 -13.46 -4.22 -13.27
N TRP A 57 -12.91 -5.01 -14.17
CA TRP A 57 -13.59 -5.51 -15.35
C TRP A 57 -13.49 -7.04 -15.44
N GLN A 58 -14.58 -7.69 -15.80
CA GLN A 58 -14.54 -9.06 -16.29
C GLN A 58 -13.94 -9.04 -17.69
N ALA A 59 -12.92 -9.87 -17.95
CA ALA A 59 -12.27 -9.97 -19.23
C ALA A 59 -12.21 -11.42 -19.71
N ALA A 60 -12.56 -11.64 -20.98
CA ALA A 60 -12.47 -12.93 -21.64
C ALA A 60 -11.07 -13.17 -22.18
N ILE A 61 -10.54 -14.36 -21.94
CA ILE A 61 -9.22 -14.77 -22.43
C ILE A 61 -9.34 -15.19 -23.90
N SER A 62 -8.41 -14.72 -24.74
CA SER A 62 -8.26 -15.14 -26.12
C SER A 62 -6.82 -15.54 -26.44
N GLY A 63 -6.67 -16.30 -27.53
CA GLY A 63 -5.40 -16.83 -27.99
C GLY A 63 -5.54 -18.23 -28.60
N ARG A 64 -4.68 -18.59 -29.55
CA ARG A 64 -4.79 -19.87 -30.25
C ARG A 64 -4.10 -21.04 -29.53
N LYS A 65 -2.90 -20.82 -29.01
CA LYS A 65 -2.09 -21.85 -28.34
C LYS A 65 -1.89 -21.57 -26.86
N ARG A 66 -1.97 -20.31 -26.48
CA ARG A 66 -1.83 -19.82 -25.11
C ARG A 66 -2.58 -18.49 -25.00
N PRO A 67 -2.95 -18.04 -23.78
CA PRO A 67 -3.45 -16.71 -23.55
C PRO A 67 -2.48 -15.66 -24.10
N ASP A 68 -2.93 -14.81 -25.01
CA ASP A 68 -2.13 -13.70 -25.56
C ASP A 68 -2.84 -12.36 -25.50
N ARG A 69 -4.15 -12.39 -25.21
CA ARG A 69 -5.01 -11.22 -25.20
C ARG A 69 -6.18 -11.40 -24.22
N LEU A 70 -6.65 -10.28 -23.68
CA LEU A 70 -7.88 -10.18 -22.91
C LEU A 70 -8.83 -9.23 -23.62
N GLU A 71 -10.13 -9.49 -23.55
CA GLU A 71 -11.17 -8.61 -24.02
C GLU A 71 -12.03 -8.19 -22.82
N ALA A 72 -12.07 -6.91 -22.48
CA ALA A 72 -12.88 -6.38 -21.39
C ALA A 72 -14.37 -6.46 -21.77
N VAL A 73 -15.17 -7.20 -21.00
CA VAL A 73 -16.56 -7.49 -21.30
C VAL A 73 -17.50 -6.55 -20.55
N ALA A 74 -17.37 -6.51 -19.22
CA ALA A 74 -18.27 -5.72 -18.36
C ALA A 74 -17.52 -5.24 -17.13
N GLN A 75 -17.81 -4.02 -16.68
CA GLN A 75 -17.32 -3.50 -15.41
C GLN A 75 -18.03 -4.20 -14.25
N THR A 76 -17.26 -4.77 -13.34
CA THR A 76 -17.77 -5.49 -12.15
C THR A 76 -17.81 -4.60 -10.92
N ARG A 77 -16.83 -3.67 -10.80
CA ARG A 77 -16.77 -2.67 -9.72
C ARG A 77 -16.27 -1.34 -10.27
N PRO A 78 -16.79 -0.18 -9.78
CA PRO A 78 -16.19 1.12 -10.06
C PRO A 78 -14.79 1.20 -9.41
N GLN A 79 -13.99 2.19 -9.85
CA GLN A 79 -12.71 2.48 -9.21
C GLN A 79 -12.91 2.86 -7.74
N ASP A 80 -12.14 2.25 -6.86
CA ASP A 80 -12.03 2.63 -5.46
C ASP A 80 -11.04 3.79 -5.26
N HIS A 81 -11.04 4.37 -4.08
CA HIS A 81 -10.10 5.39 -3.68
C HIS A 81 -9.56 5.07 -2.29
N LEU A 82 -8.24 5.02 -2.17
CA LEU A 82 -7.57 4.85 -0.88
C LEU A 82 -7.59 6.15 -0.10
N ALA A 83 -7.59 6.04 1.24
CA ALA A 83 -7.33 7.18 2.10
C ALA A 83 -5.95 7.78 1.82
N ASP A 84 -5.77 9.08 2.03
CA ASP A 84 -4.47 9.74 1.88
C ASP A 84 -3.53 9.36 3.05
N LEU A 85 -3.00 8.14 2.99
CA LEU A 85 -2.14 7.53 3.98
C LEU A 85 -0.80 7.16 3.35
N THR A 86 0.26 7.85 3.77
CA THR A 86 1.64 7.52 3.38
C THR A 86 2.29 6.64 4.45
N TYR A 87 2.74 5.46 4.05
CA TYR A 87 3.63 4.66 4.87
C TYR A 87 5.08 5.09 4.65
N VAL A 88 5.69 5.71 5.65
CA VAL A 88 7.07 6.20 5.66
C VAL A 88 7.92 5.25 6.47
N PHE A 89 8.99 4.72 5.92
CA PHE A 89 9.73 3.64 6.57
C PHE A 89 11.23 3.62 6.26
N ALA A 90 12.01 3.21 7.24
CA ALA A 90 13.38 2.81 7.00
C ALA A 90 13.41 1.42 6.34
N PRO A 91 14.02 1.26 5.14
CA PRO A 91 14.01 0.00 4.43
C PRO A 91 14.66 -1.14 5.21
N LEU A 92 13.98 -2.28 5.28
CA LEU A 92 14.50 -3.53 5.83
C LEU A 92 15.16 -4.39 4.75
N LYS A 93 15.83 -5.47 5.17
CA LYS A 93 16.48 -6.40 4.23
C LYS A 93 15.46 -7.32 3.54
N HIS A 94 15.56 -7.41 2.20
CA HIS A 94 14.92 -8.42 1.33
C HIS A 94 13.48 -8.85 1.73
N ALA A 95 13.29 -10.11 2.12
CA ALA A 95 11.97 -10.71 2.37
C ALA A 95 11.10 -9.93 3.40
N ARG A 96 11.73 -9.26 4.38
CA ARG A 96 11.00 -8.43 5.34
C ARG A 96 10.50 -7.12 4.72
N LEU A 97 11.26 -6.56 3.77
CA LEU A 97 10.82 -5.40 3.00
C LEU A 97 9.64 -5.76 2.11
N ASP A 98 9.71 -6.89 1.40
CA ASP A 98 8.61 -7.37 0.56
C ASP A 98 7.33 -7.57 1.40
N TYR A 99 7.46 -8.23 2.54
CA TYR A 99 6.35 -8.42 3.49
C TYR A 99 5.75 -7.08 3.95
N MET A 100 6.58 -6.10 4.35
CA MET A 100 6.09 -4.79 4.80
C MET A 100 5.34 -4.05 3.69
N VAL A 101 5.87 -4.08 2.46
CA VAL A 101 5.23 -3.46 1.29
C VAL A 101 3.86 -4.07 1.05
N GLN A 102 3.77 -5.40 1.01
CA GLN A 102 2.49 -6.10 0.85
C GLN A 102 1.50 -5.73 1.95
N LYS A 103 1.91 -5.80 3.22
CA LYS A 103 1.01 -5.50 4.36
C LYS A 103 0.59 -4.03 4.41
N ALA A 104 1.45 -3.10 4.03
CA ALA A 104 1.07 -1.70 3.95
C ALA A 104 -0.03 -1.46 2.90
N VAL A 105 0.08 -2.09 1.73
CA VAL A 105 -0.95 -2.04 0.68
C VAL A 105 -2.25 -2.70 1.16
N GLU A 106 -2.18 -3.91 1.73
CA GLU A 106 -3.34 -4.63 2.25
C GLU A 106 -4.12 -3.83 3.30
N ILE A 107 -3.41 -3.02 4.11
CA ILE A 107 -4.00 -2.17 5.14
C ILE A 107 -4.47 -0.82 4.56
N GLY A 108 -4.20 -0.52 3.28
CA GLY A 108 -4.73 0.65 2.60
C GLY A 108 -3.79 1.86 2.55
N ALA A 109 -2.48 1.67 2.64
CA ALA A 109 -1.54 2.74 2.34
C ALA A 109 -1.63 3.12 0.85
N SER A 110 -1.82 4.42 0.58
CA SER A 110 -1.88 4.95 -0.79
C SER A 110 -0.52 5.32 -1.36
N GLN A 111 0.48 5.49 -0.48
CA GLN A 111 1.85 5.80 -0.85
C GLN A 111 2.85 5.10 0.07
N LEU A 112 3.95 4.65 -0.53
CA LEU A 112 5.10 4.05 0.15
C LEU A 112 6.30 4.98 -0.02
N GLN A 113 6.85 5.50 1.09
CA GLN A 113 7.98 6.41 1.11
C GLN A 113 9.16 5.80 1.88
N PRO A 114 10.14 5.20 1.19
CA PRO A 114 11.37 4.78 1.84
C PRO A 114 12.19 6.00 2.30
N VAL A 115 12.64 6.00 3.55
CA VAL A 115 13.53 7.04 4.09
C VAL A 115 14.82 6.42 4.63
N LEU A 116 15.94 7.02 4.28
CA LEU A 116 17.25 6.57 4.74
C LEU A 116 17.62 7.36 5.99
N THR A 117 17.79 6.63 7.09
CA THR A 117 18.21 7.15 8.39
C THR A 117 19.64 6.72 8.68
N ARG A 118 20.24 7.25 9.72
CA ARG A 118 21.62 6.89 10.14
C ARG A 118 21.80 5.39 10.40
N PHE A 119 20.78 4.75 10.93
CA PHE A 119 20.82 3.32 11.27
C PHE A 119 20.13 2.42 10.24
N THR A 120 19.75 2.95 9.09
CA THR A 120 19.26 2.13 7.97
C THR A 120 20.36 1.22 7.46
N GLN A 121 20.13 -0.09 7.48
CA GLN A 121 21.12 -1.09 7.07
C GLN A 121 21.16 -1.37 5.56
N VAL A 122 20.15 -0.90 4.83
CA VAL A 122 19.97 -1.16 3.40
C VAL A 122 20.48 0.02 2.59
N ALA A 123 21.55 -0.19 1.82
CA ALA A 123 22.15 0.87 1.00
C ALA A 123 21.38 1.21 -0.28
N ARG A 124 20.61 0.25 -0.80
CA ARG A 124 19.82 0.41 -2.04
C ARG A 124 18.47 -0.26 -1.93
N VAL A 125 17.45 0.43 -2.40
CA VAL A 125 16.08 -0.08 -2.51
C VAL A 125 15.79 -0.34 -3.99
N ASN A 126 15.17 -1.47 -4.30
CA ASN A 126 14.73 -1.78 -5.65
C ASN A 126 13.25 -1.37 -5.80
N ASN A 127 13.02 -0.21 -6.39
CA ASN A 127 11.68 0.34 -6.58
C ASN A 127 10.81 -0.50 -7.52
N GLU A 128 11.41 -1.14 -8.54
CA GLU A 128 10.68 -2.03 -9.44
C GLU A 128 10.13 -3.25 -8.68
N ARG A 129 10.95 -3.83 -7.79
CA ARG A 129 10.52 -4.94 -6.94
C ARG A 129 9.44 -4.50 -5.96
N MET A 130 9.56 -3.32 -5.35
CA MET A 130 8.49 -2.78 -4.49
C MET A 130 7.19 -2.59 -5.26
N ARG A 131 7.27 -2.01 -6.48
CA ARG A 131 6.09 -1.84 -7.33
C ARG A 131 5.45 -3.17 -7.72
N ALA A 132 6.24 -4.19 -8.01
CA ALA A 132 5.73 -5.54 -8.25
C ALA A 132 5.00 -6.12 -7.04
N ASN A 133 5.55 -5.96 -5.83
CA ASN A 133 4.89 -6.36 -4.58
C ASN A 133 3.60 -5.58 -4.29
N VAL A 134 3.55 -4.28 -4.64
CA VAL A 134 2.32 -3.47 -4.54
C VAL A 134 1.23 -4.05 -5.44
N ILE A 135 1.56 -4.34 -6.70
CA ILE A 135 0.62 -4.92 -7.66
C ILE A 135 0.14 -6.29 -7.19
N GLU A 136 1.06 -7.17 -6.78
CA GLU A 136 0.72 -8.50 -6.27
C GLU A 136 -0.23 -8.42 -5.06
N ALA A 137 0.04 -7.55 -4.10
CA ALA A 137 -0.84 -7.35 -2.95
C ALA A 137 -2.22 -6.83 -3.36
N ALA A 138 -2.28 -5.90 -4.31
CA ALA A 138 -3.54 -5.37 -4.84
C ALA A 138 -4.36 -6.46 -5.54
N GLU A 139 -3.72 -7.31 -6.37
CA GLU A 139 -4.36 -8.46 -7.02
C GLU A 139 -4.96 -9.44 -6.00
N GLN A 140 -4.18 -9.81 -4.98
CA GLN A 140 -4.59 -10.78 -3.97
C GLN A 140 -5.70 -10.27 -3.05
N CYS A 141 -5.68 -8.97 -2.73
CA CYS A 141 -6.63 -8.38 -1.78
C CYS A 141 -7.81 -7.67 -2.46
N GLY A 142 -7.87 -7.68 -3.78
CA GLY A 142 -8.97 -7.06 -4.54
C GLY A 142 -9.03 -5.54 -4.39
N ILE A 143 -7.88 -4.91 -4.19
CA ILE A 143 -7.70 -3.47 -4.15
C ILE A 143 -7.51 -2.99 -5.59
N LEU A 144 -8.28 -2.00 -6.02
CA LEU A 144 -8.24 -1.51 -7.40
C LEU A 144 -7.27 -0.33 -7.55
N SER A 145 -7.03 0.41 -6.48
CA SER A 145 -6.06 1.51 -6.47
C SER A 145 -4.64 0.99 -6.24
N ILE A 146 -3.70 1.46 -7.03
CA ILE A 146 -2.28 1.06 -6.91
C ILE A 146 -1.54 2.10 -6.08
N ALA A 147 -1.00 1.67 -4.93
CA ALA A 147 -0.21 2.54 -4.08
C ALA A 147 1.03 3.08 -4.81
N ALA A 148 1.28 4.37 -4.67
CA ALA A 148 2.47 4.99 -5.26
C ALA A 148 3.73 4.55 -4.51
N VAL A 149 4.81 4.29 -5.25
CA VAL A 149 6.13 3.98 -4.70
C VAL A 149 7.05 5.17 -4.98
N ALA A 150 7.40 5.90 -3.92
CA ALA A 150 8.30 7.04 -4.01
C ALA A 150 9.77 6.62 -4.06
N GLU A 151 10.61 7.49 -4.61
CA GLU A 151 12.06 7.29 -4.58
C GLU A 151 12.59 7.38 -3.14
N PRO A 152 13.55 6.53 -2.76
CA PRO A 152 14.20 6.61 -1.46
C PRO A 152 14.86 7.98 -1.25
N ALA A 153 14.65 8.60 -0.09
CA ALA A 153 15.22 9.89 0.24
C ALA A 153 15.88 9.86 1.63
N PRO A 154 16.95 10.62 1.88
CA PRO A 154 17.42 10.88 3.24
C PRO A 154 16.26 11.43 4.09
N LEU A 155 16.17 10.99 5.34
CA LEU A 155 15.10 11.41 6.27
C LEU A 155 14.98 12.94 6.35
N GLU A 156 16.09 13.64 6.51
CA GLU A 156 16.15 15.10 6.60
C GLU A 156 15.59 15.78 5.35
N ARG A 157 15.96 15.29 4.16
CA ARG A 157 15.43 15.80 2.88
C ARG A 157 13.93 15.60 2.77
N TRP A 158 13.43 14.40 3.11
CA TRP A 158 12.00 14.11 3.08
C TRP A 158 11.24 15.02 4.05
N LEU A 159 11.74 15.21 5.28
CA LEU A 159 11.14 16.11 6.28
C LEU A 159 11.09 17.56 5.77
N GLY A 160 12.13 18.02 5.07
CA GLY A 160 12.18 19.37 4.49
C GLY A 160 11.21 19.59 3.32
N GLN A 161 10.75 18.53 2.67
CA GLN A 161 9.80 18.56 1.55
C GLN A 161 8.38 18.20 1.97
N ARG A 162 8.19 17.71 3.18
CA ARG A 162 6.91 17.26 3.70
C ARG A 162 5.94 18.43 3.86
N GLU A 163 4.69 18.21 3.49
CA GLU A 163 3.63 19.20 3.71
C GLU A 163 3.27 19.30 5.19
N GLY A 164 3.49 20.45 5.80
CA GLY A 164 3.27 20.69 7.24
C GLY A 164 1.80 20.56 7.71
N ARG A 165 0.84 20.48 6.77
CA ARG A 165 -0.59 20.25 7.06
C ARG A 165 -0.93 18.77 7.27
N ARG A 166 -0.12 17.85 6.81
CA ARG A 166 -0.29 16.40 7.02
C ARG A 166 0.04 16.02 8.47
N LEU A 167 -0.66 15.06 9.04
CA LEU A 167 -0.35 14.52 10.36
C LEU A 167 0.82 13.55 10.26
N LEU A 168 1.91 13.83 10.97
CA LEU A 168 3.02 12.89 11.11
C LEU A 168 2.82 12.03 12.36
N ILE A 169 2.51 10.76 12.17
CA ILE A 169 2.49 9.79 13.25
C ILE A 169 3.88 9.15 13.34
N PHE A 170 4.65 9.60 14.29
CA PHE A 170 5.98 9.10 14.56
C PHE A 170 5.90 7.98 15.60
N CYS A 171 6.09 6.74 15.16
CA CYS A 171 6.17 5.58 16.06
C CYS A 171 7.49 5.61 16.83
N ASP A 172 7.40 5.97 18.09
CA ASP A 172 8.53 6.24 18.97
C ASP A 172 8.42 5.36 20.22
N GLU A 173 9.35 4.45 20.41
CA GLU A 173 9.40 3.56 21.58
C GLU A 173 9.56 4.30 22.92
N ALA A 174 10.15 5.51 22.87
CA ALA A 174 10.32 6.39 24.02
C ALA A 174 9.15 7.36 24.23
N ALA A 175 8.02 7.19 23.52
CA ALA A 175 6.83 8.00 23.77
C ALA A 175 6.17 7.58 25.10
N GLU A 176 5.83 8.57 25.91
CA GLU A 176 5.20 8.35 27.22
C GLU A 176 3.72 7.93 27.13
N THR A 177 3.18 7.84 25.93
CA THR A 177 1.77 7.57 25.69
C THR A 177 1.41 6.15 26.07
N ALA A 178 0.65 6.00 27.14
CA ALA A 178 0.22 4.68 27.66
C ALA A 178 -0.84 4.00 26.78
N ASN A 179 -1.62 4.77 25.99
CA ASN A 179 -2.72 4.27 25.18
C ASN A 179 -2.66 4.84 23.76
N PRO A 180 -2.26 4.04 22.75
CA PRO A 180 -2.18 4.49 21.37
C PRO A 180 -3.53 4.91 20.77
N VAL A 181 -4.63 4.29 21.20
CA VAL A 181 -5.98 4.62 20.71
C VAL A 181 -6.38 6.03 21.14
N ALA A 182 -6.19 6.35 22.45
CA ALA A 182 -6.49 7.69 22.96
C ALA A 182 -5.62 8.76 22.28
N ALA A 183 -4.32 8.49 22.11
CA ALA A 183 -3.42 9.42 21.42
C ALA A 183 -3.85 9.71 19.98
N LEU A 184 -4.29 8.70 19.23
CA LEU A 184 -4.79 8.88 17.88
C LEU A 184 -6.12 9.64 17.85
N GLN A 185 -7.03 9.39 18.80
CA GLN A 185 -8.30 10.10 18.92
C GLN A 185 -8.10 11.58 19.25
N ASP A 186 -7.16 11.88 20.15
CA ASP A 186 -6.83 13.27 20.53
C ASP A 186 -6.13 14.02 19.38
N GLY A 187 -5.38 13.33 18.53
CA GLY A 187 -4.70 13.86 17.35
C GLY A 187 -5.63 14.21 16.16
N LEU A 188 -6.92 13.95 16.29
CA LEU A 188 -7.95 13.99 15.23
C LEU A 188 -8.25 15.37 14.62
N ALA A 189 -7.67 16.48 15.06
CA ALA A 189 -7.94 17.79 14.46
C ALA A 189 -7.59 17.77 12.96
N ALA A 190 -8.62 17.84 12.11
CA ALA A 190 -8.67 17.97 10.65
C ALA A 190 -7.29 17.85 9.95
N SER A 191 -6.82 16.64 9.69
CA SER A 191 -5.59 16.41 8.94
C SER A 191 -5.90 16.29 7.44
N GLN A 192 -5.09 16.94 6.64
CA GLN A 192 -5.08 16.73 5.19
C GLN A 192 -4.01 15.70 4.87
N GLY A 193 -4.36 14.41 5.03
CA GLY A 193 -3.44 13.30 4.85
C GLY A 193 -2.65 12.92 6.11
N ILE A 194 -2.17 11.69 6.13
CA ILE A 194 -1.46 11.07 7.26
C ILE A 194 -0.16 10.45 6.77
N ASP A 195 0.92 10.70 7.49
CA ASP A 195 2.21 10.05 7.28
C ASP A 195 2.51 9.17 8.51
N VAL A 196 2.61 7.86 8.35
CA VAL A 196 2.99 6.93 9.43
C VAL A 196 4.44 6.55 9.28
N LEU A 197 5.28 7.00 10.21
CA LEU A 197 6.74 6.77 10.17
C LEU A 197 7.16 5.65 11.12
N ILE A 198 7.80 4.63 10.53
CA ILE A 198 8.43 3.51 11.23
C ILE A 198 9.95 3.56 10.99
N GLY A 199 10.70 3.60 12.08
CA GLY A 199 12.16 3.61 12.05
C GLY A 199 12.78 2.24 11.78
N PRO A 200 14.13 2.20 11.62
CA PRO A 200 14.88 0.95 11.54
C PRO A 200 14.96 0.26 12.92
N GLU A 201 15.43 -0.98 12.95
CA GLU A 201 15.60 -1.76 14.20
C GLU A 201 16.55 -1.07 15.21
N GLY A 202 17.47 -0.23 14.76
CA GLY A 202 18.37 0.55 15.61
C GLY A 202 17.77 1.88 16.11
N GLY A 203 16.49 2.15 15.82
CA GLY A 203 15.85 3.42 16.16
C GLY A 203 16.36 4.61 15.33
N PHE A 204 16.13 5.81 15.83
CA PHE A 204 16.62 7.06 15.22
C PHE A 204 17.80 7.62 16.02
N ALA A 205 18.74 8.24 15.35
CA ALA A 205 19.78 9.01 16.02
C ALA A 205 19.16 10.22 16.75
N GLU A 206 19.85 10.74 17.76
CA GLU A 206 19.31 11.82 18.61
C GLU A 206 18.97 13.08 17.84
N ASP A 207 19.79 13.45 16.86
CA ASP A 207 19.58 14.58 15.96
C ASP A 207 18.40 14.33 15.00
N GLU A 208 18.25 13.12 14.45
CA GLU A 208 17.10 12.73 13.63
C GLU A 208 15.79 12.76 14.44
N ARG A 209 15.84 12.24 15.67
CA ARG A 209 14.70 12.29 16.58
C ARG A 209 14.32 13.72 16.94
N ALA A 210 15.29 14.59 17.18
CA ALA A 210 15.05 16.01 17.43
C ALA A 210 14.43 16.71 16.21
N LEU A 211 14.82 16.36 14.98
CA LEU A 211 14.21 16.88 13.76
C LEU A 211 12.75 16.42 13.60
N LEU A 212 12.45 15.16 13.90
CA LEU A 212 11.09 14.62 13.88
C LEU A 212 10.17 15.33 14.88
N LEU A 213 10.65 15.56 16.10
CA LEU A 213 9.89 16.24 17.16
C LEU A 213 9.62 17.73 16.87
N ARG A 214 10.40 18.36 16.01
CA ARG A 214 10.18 19.76 15.58
C ARG A 214 9.21 19.88 14.41
N GLN A 215 8.83 18.77 13.78
CA GLN A 215 7.90 18.85 12.66
C GLN A 215 6.52 19.32 13.11
N PRO A 216 5.86 20.17 12.32
CA PRO A 216 4.48 20.56 12.62
C PRO A 216 3.56 19.32 12.57
N ARG A 217 2.54 19.32 13.41
CA ARG A 217 1.53 18.26 13.47
C ARG A 217 2.11 16.86 13.67
N THR A 218 3.10 16.73 14.54
CA THR A 218 3.69 15.43 14.91
C THR A 218 2.97 14.86 16.13
N LEU A 219 2.46 13.65 15.97
CA LEU A 219 1.95 12.81 17.04
C LEU A 219 2.97 11.69 17.32
N ARG A 220 3.49 11.64 18.53
CA ARG A 220 4.32 10.53 18.99
C ARG A 220 3.41 9.38 19.41
N LEU A 221 3.65 8.19 18.85
CA LEU A 221 2.85 7.00 19.12
C LEU A 221 3.71 5.89 19.68
N SER A 222 3.41 5.47 20.93
CA SER A 222 3.92 4.21 21.47
C SER A 222 2.97 3.07 21.11
N LEU A 223 3.52 1.95 20.64
CA LEU A 223 2.75 0.75 20.30
C LEU A 223 2.68 -0.27 21.44
N GLY A 224 2.79 0.20 22.68
CA GLY A 224 2.66 -0.60 23.88
C GLY A 224 3.99 -0.93 24.57
N PRO A 225 3.98 -1.75 25.62
CA PRO A 225 5.11 -1.91 26.54
C PRO A 225 6.21 -2.86 26.02
N ARG A 226 6.07 -3.42 24.84
CA ARG A 226 7.04 -4.36 24.25
C ARG A 226 7.74 -3.72 23.06
N ILE A 227 9.01 -4.02 22.90
CA ILE A 227 9.76 -3.66 21.68
C ILE A 227 9.22 -4.52 20.53
N LEU A 228 8.63 -3.90 19.55
CA LEU A 228 8.17 -4.54 18.32
C LEU A 228 9.27 -4.48 17.26
N ARG A 229 9.38 -5.53 16.45
CA ARG A 229 10.18 -5.44 15.21
C ARG A 229 9.52 -4.47 14.25
N ALA A 230 10.30 -3.84 13.37
CA ALA A 230 9.81 -2.80 12.46
C ALA A 230 8.65 -3.28 11.56
N ASP A 231 8.68 -4.53 11.09
CA ASP A 231 7.59 -5.15 10.33
C ASP A 231 6.31 -5.31 11.16
N THR A 232 6.43 -5.76 12.40
CA THR A 232 5.30 -5.87 13.34
C THR A 232 4.77 -4.48 13.72
N ALA A 233 5.66 -3.52 13.98
CA ALA A 233 5.30 -2.15 14.29
C ALA A 233 4.53 -1.49 13.15
N ALA A 234 4.95 -1.74 11.89
CA ALA A 234 4.25 -1.25 10.71
C ALA A 234 2.80 -1.74 10.63
N VAL A 235 2.60 -3.05 10.74
CA VAL A 235 1.24 -3.65 10.72
C VAL A 235 0.39 -3.09 11.85
N ALA A 236 0.92 -3.04 13.08
CA ALA A 236 0.18 -2.55 14.24
C ALA A 236 -0.19 -1.06 14.10
N ALA A 237 0.77 -0.21 13.71
CA ALA A 237 0.54 1.22 13.56
C ALA A 237 -0.46 1.52 12.44
N LEU A 238 -0.27 0.93 11.26
CA LEU A 238 -1.16 1.15 10.11
C LEU A 238 -2.59 0.68 10.42
N ALA A 239 -2.76 -0.48 11.06
CA ALA A 239 -4.08 -0.98 11.44
C ALA A 239 -4.78 -0.07 12.46
N LEU A 240 -4.06 0.42 13.47
CA LEU A 240 -4.61 1.39 14.43
C LEU A 240 -5.00 2.70 13.76
N VAL A 241 -4.15 3.21 12.87
CA VAL A 241 -4.42 4.44 12.13
C VAL A 241 -5.64 4.29 11.22
N GLN A 242 -5.76 3.21 10.48
CA GLN A 242 -6.92 2.94 9.63
C GLN A 242 -8.21 2.78 10.45
N ALA A 243 -8.14 2.12 11.59
CA ALA A 243 -9.30 1.91 12.47
C ALA A 243 -9.80 3.18 13.15
N ILE A 244 -8.97 4.21 13.32
CA ILE A 244 -9.32 5.41 14.09
C ILE A 244 -9.41 6.65 13.20
N LEU A 245 -8.53 6.79 12.21
CA LEU A 245 -8.36 7.96 11.38
C LEU A 245 -8.59 7.70 9.88
N GLY A 246 -8.59 6.44 9.45
CA GLY A 246 -8.63 6.04 8.06
C GLY A 246 -10.00 5.57 7.58
N ASP A 247 -9.99 4.76 6.53
CA ASP A 247 -11.18 4.32 5.81
C ASP A 247 -11.93 3.15 6.47
N TRP A 248 -11.37 2.52 7.53
CA TRP A 248 -12.08 1.49 8.29
C TRP A 248 -13.19 2.04 9.18
N THR A 249 -13.25 3.36 9.37
CA THR A 249 -14.30 4.05 10.16
C THR A 249 -15.58 4.28 9.38
N GLY A 250 -15.54 4.21 8.06
CA GLY A 250 -16.65 4.45 7.16
C GLY A 250 -17.51 3.21 6.87
N PRO A 251 -18.71 3.38 6.26
CA PRO A 251 -19.44 2.25 5.70
C PRO A 251 -18.56 1.59 4.63
N ARG A 252 -18.59 0.25 4.59
CA ARG A 252 -17.88 -0.46 3.50
C ARG A 252 -18.34 0.11 2.15
N PRO A 253 -17.40 0.43 1.24
CA PRO A 253 -17.79 0.78 -0.12
C PRO A 253 -18.67 -0.34 -0.68
N ALA A 254 -19.77 0.08 -1.27
CA ALA A 254 -20.81 -0.83 -1.78
C ALA A 254 -20.29 -1.62 -2.98
#